data_9a63ed1d34231e6b5d0866023bee5e9b
#
_entry.id   9a63ed1d34231e6b5d0866023bee5e9b
#
_cell.length_a   1.000
_cell.length_b   1.000
_cell.length_c   1.000
_cell.angle_alpha   90.00
_cell.angle_beta   90.00
_cell.angle_gamma   90.00
#
_symmetry.space_group_name_H-M   'P 1'
#
loop_
_entity.id
_entity.type
_entity.pdbx_description
1 polymer ?
#
loop_
_entity_poly.entity_id
_entity_poly.type
_entity_poly.pdbx_seq_one_letter_code
_entity_poly.pdbx_strand_id
1 'polypeptide(L)'
;MDTAKALIAENAAFADLLREADLSIPVPTCPEWTLEQLLRHVGRGDRWSAQIIGEKLTEPLDPRTVVGGKPPAGRDNELAWLKDGVRALIDAVEKTGPRTPVWTFLGLRPAAWWIRRRLHETAIHRADAALALGVDVEIDPAAAADGITEYLERVMVRAAENDPAHGGEPLREGQSLHLHATDADLGAAGEWTIFGRDAGIDFEQGHGKATVALRGPARDLLLAIVRRGSAADLGLEIFGDEALWDTWLARTPF
;
A
#
# COMPACT_ATOMS: atom_id res chain seq x y z
N MET A 1 3.17 -9.87 12.98
CA MET A 1 3.52 -8.43 13.09
C MET A 1 2.43 -7.68 13.85
N ASP A 2 2.79 -6.76 14.74
CA ASP A 2 1.86 -5.81 15.37
C ASP A 2 1.66 -4.61 14.44
N THR A 3 0.56 -4.60 13.69
CA THR A 3 0.28 -3.60 12.65
C THR A 3 0.11 -2.19 13.19
N ALA A 4 -0.43 -2.02 14.40
CA ALA A 4 -0.58 -0.69 15.00
C ALA A 4 0.77 -0.08 15.37
N LYS A 5 1.64 -0.89 15.99
CA LYS A 5 3.01 -0.47 16.31
C LYS A 5 3.82 -0.19 15.04
N ALA A 6 3.68 -1.02 14.01
CA ALA A 6 4.35 -0.83 12.73
C ALA A 6 3.88 0.48 12.05
N LEU A 7 2.57 0.76 12.04
CA LEU A 7 2.03 2.02 11.49
C LEU A 7 2.57 3.25 12.22
N ILE A 8 2.65 3.22 13.55
CA ILE A 8 3.25 4.32 14.33
C ILE A 8 4.71 4.56 13.91
N ALA A 9 5.50 3.48 13.75
CA ALA A 9 6.90 3.57 13.36
C ALA A 9 7.05 4.11 11.92
N GLU A 10 6.26 3.60 10.97
CA GLU A 10 6.26 4.07 9.58
C GLU A 10 5.88 5.56 9.47
N ASN A 11 4.84 5.97 10.18
CA ASN A 11 4.41 7.38 10.19
C ASN A 11 5.47 8.29 10.82
N ALA A 12 6.14 7.84 11.89
CA ALA A 12 7.24 8.57 12.49
C ALA A 12 8.42 8.72 11.52
N ALA A 13 8.82 7.65 10.84
CA ALA A 13 9.89 7.67 9.84
C ALA A 13 9.54 8.58 8.65
N PHE A 14 8.28 8.56 8.18
CA PHE A 14 7.80 9.48 7.15
C PHE A 14 7.87 10.95 7.61
N ALA A 15 7.43 11.25 8.82
CA ALA A 15 7.52 12.59 9.39
C ALA A 15 8.97 13.08 9.54
N ASP A 16 9.88 12.18 9.95
CA ASP A 16 11.29 12.54 10.14
C ASP A 16 12.00 12.77 8.80
N LEU A 17 11.64 12.02 7.74
CA LEU A 17 12.12 12.24 6.39
C LEU A 17 11.73 13.63 5.85
N LEU A 18 10.54 14.14 6.21
CA LEU A 18 10.03 15.42 5.75
C LEU A 18 10.45 16.61 6.63
N ARG A 19 11.10 16.40 7.77
CA ARG A 19 11.39 17.43 8.78
C ARG A 19 12.12 18.64 8.21
N GLU A 20 13.22 18.39 7.50
CA GLU A 20 14.08 19.41 6.91
C GLU A 20 13.96 19.50 5.37
N ALA A 21 13.03 18.72 4.80
CA ALA A 21 12.87 18.68 3.36
C ALA A 21 12.19 19.94 2.80
N ASP A 22 12.55 20.35 1.60
CA ASP A 22 11.76 21.32 0.84
C ASP A 22 10.48 20.65 0.35
N LEU A 23 9.33 20.97 0.93
CA LEU A 23 8.04 20.37 0.59
C LEU A 23 7.50 20.79 -0.78
N SER A 24 8.15 21.71 -1.49
CA SER A 24 7.80 22.06 -2.87
C SER A 24 8.35 21.08 -3.91
N ILE A 25 9.23 20.15 -3.50
CA ILE A 25 9.82 19.14 -4.39
C ILE A 25 8.71 18.26 -4.98
N PRO A 26 8.68 18.09 -6.34
CA PRO A 26 7.74 17.20 -7.00
C PRO A 26 8.00 15.73 -6.64
N VAL A 27 6.93 14.94 -6.55
CA VAL A 27 7.00 13.50 -6.28
C VAL A 27 6.96 12.74 -7.62
N PRO A 28 8.04 12.09 -8.06
CA PRO A 28 8.12 11.47 -9.40
C PRO A 28 7.04 10.41 -9.65
N THR A 29 6.67 9.68 -8.62
CA THR A 29 5.68 8.58 -8.66
C THR A 29 4.23 9.07 -8.52
N CYS A 30 4.03 10.35 -8.17
CA CYS A 30 2.75 11.04 -8.10
C CYS A 30 2.87 12.38 -8.85
N PRO A 31 2.83 12.41 -10.21
CA PRO A 31 3.34 13.53 -11.02
C PRO A 31 2.68 14.89 -10.77
N GLU A 32 1.47 14.92 -10.21
CA GLU A 32 0.76 16.17 -9.88
C GLU A 32 0.97 16.62 -8.44
N TRP A 33 1.80 15.89 -7.68
CA TRP A 33 1.99 16.14 -6.25
C TRP A 33 3.39 16.64 -5.93
N THR A 34 3.45 17.51 -4.93
CA THR A 34 4.65 17.86 -4.18
C THR A 34 4.68 17.07 -2.87
N LEU A 35 5.81 17.11 -2.17
CA LEU A 35 5.92 16.52 -0.83
C LEU A 35 4.91 17.10 0.16
N GLU A 36 4.50 18.39 0.00
CA GLU A 36 3.43 18.98 0.80
C GLU A 36 2.08 18.30 0.58
N GLN A 37 1.73 18.03 -0.67
CA GLN A 37 0.49 17.36 -1.02
C GLN A 37 0.51 15.89 -0.58
N LEU A 38 1.69 15.23 -0.67
CA LEU A 38 1.90 13.89 -0.17
C LEU A 38 1.69 13.81 1.35
N LEU A 39 2.30 14.72 2.12
CA LEU A 39 2.10 14.83 3.57
C LEU A 39 0.61 14.99 3.93
N ARG A 40 -0.07 15.90 3.23
CA ARG A 40 -1.52 16.13 3.43
C ARG A 40 -2.35 14.89 3.11
N HIS A 41 -2.01 14.19 2.04
CA HIS A 41 -2.71 12.98 1.62
C HIS A 41 -2.63 11.91 2.72
N VAL A 42 -1.43 11.61 3.20
CA VAL A 42 -1.22 10.61 4.25
C VAL A 42 -1.97 10.98 5.53
N GLY A 43 -1.75 12.17 6.07
CA GLY A 43 -2.36 12.57 7.35
C GLY A 43 -3.88 12.79 7.27
N ARG A 44 -4.42 13.17 6.09
CA ARG A 44 -5.88 13.20 5.86
C ARG A 44 -6.45 11.79 5.82
N GLY A 45 -5.76 10.86 5.15
CA GLY A 45 -6.18 9.46 5.06
C GLY A 45 -6.31 8.79 6.42
N ASP A 46 -5.42 9.08 7.36
CA ASP A 46 -5.49 8.55 8.73
C ASP A 46 -6.74 9.07 9.47
N ARG A 47 -7.02 10.37 9.37
CA ARG A 47 -8.22 10.98 9.98
C ARG A 47 -9.51 10.53 9.31
N TRP A 48 -9.48 10.36 8.01
CA TRP A 48 -10.61 9.85 7.25
C TRP A 48 -10.98 8.44 7.70
N SER A 49 -9.98 7.56 7.85
CA SER A 49 -10.18 6.21 8.37
C SER A 49 -10.66 6.24 9.83
N ALA A 50 -10.09 7.12 10.66
CA ALA A 50 -10.51 7.30 12.05
C ALA A 50 -11.99 7.75 12.16
N GLN A 51 -12.43 8.65 11.29
CA GLN A 51 -13.81 9.14 11.26
C GLN A 51 -14.78 8.06 10.80
N ILE A 52 -14.45 7.32 9.72
CA ILE A 52 -15.25 6.17 9.26
C ILE A 52 -15.48 5.18 10.40
N ILE A 53 -14.44 4.86 11.15
CA ILE A 53 -14.48 3.90 12.26
C ILE A 53 -15.26 4.46 13.45
N GLY A 54 -14.93 5.69 13.87
CA GLY A 54 -15.56 6.32 15.04
C GLY A 54 -17.07 6.53 14.88
N GLU A 55 -17.50 6.85 13.65
CA GLU A 55 -18.91 7.02 13.30
C GLU A 55 -19.57 5.71 12.82
N LYS A 56 -18.83 4.60 12.76
CA LYS A 56 -19.26 3.27 12.30
C LYS A 56 -19.94 3.34 10.93
N LEU A 57 -19.38 4.10 10.01
CA LEU A 57 -19.95 4.28 8.68
C LEU A 57 -19.96 2.96 7.89
N THR A 58 -21.08 2.72 7.20
CA THR A 58 -21.27 1.58 6.29
C THR A 58 -21.23 1.99 4.81
N GLU A 59 -21.13 3.30 4.56
CA GLU A 59 -21.06 3.93 3.24
C GLU A 59 -19.82 4.83 3.15
N PRO A 60 -19.35 5.16 1.93
CA PRO A 60 -18.16 5.99 1.74
C PRO A 60 -18.34 7.41 2.31
N LEU A 61 -17.31 7.91 2.97
CA LEU A 61 -17.20 9.31 3.40
C LEU A 61 -16.44 10.13 2.35
N ASP A 62 -16.93 11.31 1.96
CA ASP A 62 -16.18 12.22 1.09
C ASP A 62 -14.89 12.69 1.82
N PRO A 63 -13.68 12.38 1.31
CA PRO A 63 -12.43 12.78 1.96
C PRO A 63 -12.26 14.29 2.12
N ARG A 64 -13.02 15.11 1.38
CA ARG A 64 -12.98 16.58 1.50
C ARG A 64 -13.72 17.10 2.72
N THR A 65 -14.58 16.29 3.33
CA THR A 65 -15.42 16.65 4.50
C THR A 65 -14.82 16.19 5.83
N VAL A 66 -13.62 15.58 5.80
CA VAL A 66 -12.98 15.02 6.99
C VAL A 66 -12.68 16.11 8.01
N VAL A 67 -13.09 15.88 9.26
CA VAL A 67 -12.82 16.77 10.38
C VAL A 67 -11.32 16.82 10.66
N GLY A 68 -10.76 18.03 10.71
CA GLY A 68 -9.31 18.20 10.89
C GLY A 68 -8.48 17.70 9.70
N GLY A 69 -9.07 17.48 8.52
CA GLY A 69 -8.40 16.95 7.32
C GLY A 69 -7.40 17.91 6.65
N LYS A 70 -7.16 19.09 7.22
CA LYS A 70 -6.13 20.04 6.77
C LYS A 70 -5.10 20.24 7.87
N PRO A 71 -3.79 20.19 7.56
CA PRO A 71 -2.75 20.48 8.55
C PRO A 71 -2.80 21.96 8.97
N PRO A 72 -2.45 22.27 10.22
CA PRO A 72 -2.19 23.65 10.64
C PRO A 72 -0.91 24.17 9.98
N ALA A 73 -0.77 25.49 9.90
CA ALA A 73 0.42 26.11 9.32
C ALA A 73 1.67 25.91 10.18
N GLY A 74 2.81 25.74 9.52
CA GLY A 74 4.13 25.59 10.12
C GLY A 74 4.58 24.15 10.27
N ARG A 75 5.85 23.89 9.92
CA ARG A 75 6.42 22.55 9.79
C ARG A 75 6.20 21.66 11.02
N ASP A 76 6.52 22.14 12.21
CA ASP A 76 6.35 21.36 13.43
C ASP A 76 4.88 20.98 13.69
N ASN A 77 3.97 21.91 13.40
CA ASN A 77 2.53 21.68 13.53
C ASN A 77 2.02 20.66 12.49
N GLU A 78 2.52 20.74 11.25
CA GLU A 78 2.19 19.78 10.17
C GLU A 78 2.65 18.37 10.53
N LEU A 79 3.88 18.23 11.05
CA LEU A 79 4.42 16.94 11.48
C LEU A 79 3.73 16.39 12.74
N ALA A 80 3.37 17.25 13.69
CA ALA A 80 2.56 16.85 14.84
C ALA A 80 1.17 16.39 14.39
N TRP A 81 0.52 17.14 13.48
CA TRP A 81 -0.75 16.79 12.88
C TRP A 81 -0.69 15.44 12.17
N LEU A 82 0.38 15.14 11.42
CA LEU A 82 0.58 13.84 10.79
C LEU A 82 0.59 12.71 11.82
N LYS A 83 1.41 12.83 12.88
CA LYS A 83 1.53 11.82 13.96
C LYS A 83 0.22 11.64 14.76
N ASP A 84 -0.51 12.70 14.98
CA ASP A 84 -1.79 12.67 15.72
C ASP A 84 -2.90 11.96 14.92
N GLY A 85 -2.82 11.96 13.58
CA GLY A 85 -3.75 11.23 12.72
C GLY A 85 -3.70 9.73 12.97
N VAL A 86 -2.52 9.16 13.06
CA VAL A 86 -2.33 7.72 13.36
C VAL A 86 -2.83 7.37 14.76
N ARG A 87 -2.57 8.21 15.76
CA ARG A 87 -3.11 8.00 17.12
C ARG A 87 -4.63 7.99 17.11
N ALA A 88 -5.25 8.98 16.44
CA ALA A 88 -6.70 9.06 16.31
C ALA A 88 -7.30 7.82 15.64
N LEU A 89 -6.63 7.26 14.62
CA LEU A 89 -7.05 6.02 13.97
C LEU A 89 -7.01 4.83 14.93
N ILE A 90 -5.90 4.64 15.64
CA ILE A 90 -5.74 3.52 16.59
C ILE A 90 -6.76 3.63 17.71
N ASP A 91 -6.91 4.82 18.29
CA ASP A 91 -7.91 5.10 19.33
C ASP A 91 -9.34 4.83 18.85
N ALA A 92 -9.65 5.18 17.59
CA ALA A 92 -10.97 4.91 17.02
C ALA A 92 -11.25 3.40 16.90
N VAL A 93 -10.25 2.61 16.47
CA VAL A 93 -10.36 1.13 16.40
C VAL A 93 -10.55 0.53 17.80
N GLU A 94 -9.78 0.98 18.79
CA GLU A 94 -9.89 0.49 20.17
C GLU A 94 -11.26 0.79 20.78
N LYS A 95 -11.75 2.04 20.65
CA LYS A 95 -13.04 2.48 21.19
C LYS A 95 -14.23 1.83 20.51
N THR A 96 -14.16 1.66 19.19
CA THR A 96 -15.26 1.08 18.39
C THR A 96 -15.30 -0.43 18.51
N GLY A 97 -14.15 -1.05 18.74
CA GLY A 97 -13.91 -2.47 18.74
C GLY A 97 -13.32 -2.94 17.39
N PRO A 98 -12.18 -3.67 17.41
CA PRO A 98 -11.41 -4.02 16.20
C PRO A 98 -12.18 -4.88 15.19
N ARG A 99 -13.23 -5.59 15.63
CA ARG A 99 -14.06 -6.46 14.79
C ARG A 99 -15.35 -5.82 14.28
N THR A 100 -15.65 -4.58 14.68
CA THR A 100 -16.84 -3.86 14.21
C THR A 100 -16.77 -3.68 12.70
N PRO A 101 -17.80 -4.11 11.94
CA PRO A 101 -17.82 -3.91 10.50
C PRO A 101 -18.01 -2.43 10.18
N VAL A 102 -17.15 -1.91 9.32
CA VAL A 102 -17.18 -0.54 8.80
C VAL A 102 -16.94 -0.56 7.31
N TRP A 103 -17.30 0.52 6.65
CA TRP A 103 -17.03 0.69 5.23
C TRP A 103 -15.53 0.64 4.92
N THR A 104 -15.18 -0.01 3.81
CA THR A 104 -13.86 0.02 3.18
C THR A 104 -14.01 -0.02 1.66
N PHE A 105 -12.92 0.17 0.92
CA PHE A 105 -12.87 0.01 -0.55
C PHE A 105 -13.23 -1.42 -1.03
N LEU A 106 -13.24 -2.40 -0.12
CA LEU A 106 -13.52 -3.80 -0.40
C LEU A 106 -14.86 -4.25 0.22
N GLY A 107 -15.79 -3.31 0.41
CA GLY A 107 -17.03 -3.54 1.14
C GLY A 107 -16.83 -3.46 2.66
N LEU A 108 -17.76 -4.00 3.44
CA LEU A 108 -17.66 -4.00 4.90
C LEU A 108 -16.54 -4.91 5.38
N ARG A 109 -15.63 -4.37 6.21
CA ARG A 109 -14.51 -5.09 6.83
C ARG A 109 -14.44 -4.75 8.32
N PRO A 110 -13.78 -5.60 9.15
CA PRO A 110 -13.48 -5.24 10.54
C PRO A 110 -12.71 -3.92 10.62
N ALA A 111 -13.00 -3.07 11.60
CA ALA A 111 -12.35 -1.77 11.79
C ALA A 111 -10.81 -1.84 11.80
N ALA A 112 -10.24 -2.93 12.36
CA ALA A 112 -8.80 -3.17 12.37
C ALA A 112 -8.18 -3.27 10.95
N TRP A 113 -8.96 -3.57 9.91
CA TRP A 113 -8.51 -3.58 8.53
C TRP A 113 -7.90 -2.23 8.12
N TRP A 114 -8.43 -1.11 8.62
CA TRP A 114 -7.93 0.22 8.33
C TRP A 114 -6.52 0.47 8.87
N ILE A 115 -6.15 -0.10 10.02
CA ILE A 115 -4.77 0.02 10.55
C ILE A 115 -3.79 -0.63 9.55
N ARG A 116 -4.08 -1.84 9.06
CA ARG A 116 -3.24 -2.54 8.07
C ARG A 116 -3.16 -1.75 6.76
N ARG A 117 -4.31 -1.28 6.26
CA ARG A 117 -4.36 -0.46 5.03
C ARG A 117 -3.53 0.82 5.16
N ARG A 118 -3.63 1.51 6.30
CA ARG A 118 -2.88 2.76 6.52
C ARG A 118 -1.38 2.51 6.72
N LEU A 119 -0.99 1.38 7.29
CA LEU A 119 0.40 0.96 7.37
C LEU A 119 1.02 0.89 5.96
N HIS A 120 0.41 0.11 5.06
CA HIS A 120 0.96 -0.07 3.71
C HIS A 120 0.89 1.21 2.87
N GLU A 121 -0.17 1.99 3.01
CA GLU A 121 -0.26 3.31 2.38
C GLU A 121 0.88 4.25 2.82
N THR A 122 1.15 4.30 4.12
CA THR A 122 2.21 5.15 4.67
C THR A 122 3.59 4.68 4.23
N ALA A 123 3.83 3.35 4.21
CA ALA A 123 5.10 2.78 3.76
C ALA A 123 5.39 3.11 2.29
N ILE A 124 4.39 2.98 1.40
CA ILE A 124 4.55 3.34 -0.02
C ILE A 124 4.76 4.83 -0.20
N HIS A 125 4.02 5.68 0.50
CA HIS A 125 4.19 7.13 0.39
C HIS A 125 5.48 7.64 1.05
N ARG A 126 6.03 6.92 2.04
CA ARG A 126 7.40 7.17 2.52
C ARG A 126 8.44 6.81 1.46
N ALA A 127 8.23 5.73 0.71
CA ALA A 127 9.07 5.40 -0.44
C ALA A 127 8.96 6.46 -1.55
N ASP A 128 7.76 6.97 -1.84
CA ASP A 128 7.55 8.08 -2.78
C ASP A 128 8.33 9.35 -2.36
N ALA A 129 8.31 9.69 -1.07
CA ALA A 129 9.08 10.83 -0.55
C ALA A 129 10.59 10.59 -0.60
N ALA A 130 11.06 9.38 -0.29
CA ALA A 130 12.47 9.01 -0.38
C ALA A 130 12.99 9.12 -1.82
N LEU A 131 12.22 8.62 -2.81
CA LEU A 131 12.52 8.78 -4.23
C LEU A 131 12.60 10.25 -4.65
N ALA A 132 11.67 11.09 -4.19
CA ALA A 132 11.68 12.52 -4.47
C ALA A 132 12.90 13.24 -3.87
N LEU A 133 13.40 12.76 -2.75
CA LEU A 133 14.58 13.32 -2.05
C LEU A 133 15.90 12.66 -2.48
N GLY A 134 15.87 11.64 -3.32
CA GLY A 134 17.05 10.90 -3.76
C GLY A 134 17.75 10.14 -2.63
N VAL A 135 17.00 9.67 -1.62
CA VAL A 135 17.52 8.86 -0.51
C VAL A 135 16.94 7.45 -0.55
N ASP A 136 17.66 6.50 0.04
CA ASP A 136 17.17 5.12 0.15
C ASP A 136 16.10 5.00 1.24
N VAL A 137 15.25 3.96 1.11
CA VAL A 137 14.18 3.68 2.08
C VAL A 137 14.21 2.22 2.49
N GLU A 138 14.36 1.98 3.76
CA GLU A 138 14.25 0.65 4.35
C GLU A 138 12.78 0.33 4.65
N ILE A 139 12.31 -0.83 4.22
CA ILE A 139 11.00 -1.39 4.61
C ILE A 139 11.26 -2.75 5.22
N ASP A 140 10.74 -2.97 6.42
CA ASP A 140 10.84 -4.27 7.11
C ASP A 140 10.33 -5.40 6.20
N PRO A 141 11.08 -6.49 6.00
CA PRO A 141 10.69 -7.57 5.09
C PRO A 141 9.31 -8.15 5.37
N ALA A 142 8.94 -8.32 6.64
CA ALA A 142 7.62 -8.84 6.99
C ALA A 142 6.51 -7.82 6.69
N ALA A 143 6.78 -6.52 6.86
CA ALA A 143 5.86 -5.46 6.47
C ALA A 143 5.71 -5.37 4.93
N ALA A 144 6.80 -5.52 4.19
CA ALA A 144 6.77 -5.56 2.73
C ALA A 144 5.98 -6.76 2.21
N ALA A 145 6.21 -7.95 2.77
CA ALA A 145 5.48 -9.17 2.43
C ALA A 145 3.97 -9.05 2.73
N ASP A 146 3.60 -8.50 3.88
CA ASP A 146 2.20 -8.23 4.21
C ASP A 146 1.59 -7.17 3.27
N GLY A 147 2.39 -6.18 2.84
CA GLY A 147 1.99 -5.17 1.84
C GLY A 147 1.72 -5.77 0.47
N ILE A 148 2.52 -6.71 0.00
CA ILE A 148 2.27 -7.47 -1.23
C ILE A 148 0.96 -8.25 -1.10
N THR A 149 0.77 -8.95 0.01
CA THR A 149 -0.47 -9.72 0.25
C THR A 149 -1.71 -8.82 0.24
N GLU A 150 -1.67 -7.67 0.95
CA GLU A 150 -2.79 -6.70 0.97
C GLU A 150 -3.06 -6.13 -0.43
N TYR A 151 -2.02 -5.84 -1.20
CA TYR A 151 -2.16 -5.38 -2.57
C TYR A 151 -2.86 -6.44 -3.44
N LEU A 152 -2.46 -7.70 -3.36
CA LEU A 152 -3.07 -8.81 -4.11
C LEU A 152 -4.53 -9.02 -3.70
N GLU A 153 -4.87 -8.96 -2.41
CA GLU A 153 -6.24 -9.02 -1.90
C GLU A 153 -7.12 -7.93 -2.55
N ARG A 154 -6.59 -6.72 -2.73
CA ARG A 154 -7.30 -5.60 -3.36
C ARG A 154 -7.45 -5.79 -4.87
N VAL A 155 -6.39 -6.24 -5.55
CA VAL A 155 -6.43 -6.52 -6.99
C VAL A 155 -7.43 -7.64 -7.28
N MET A 156 -7.46 -8.70 -6.46
CA MET A 156 -8.40 -9.81 -6.58
C MET A 156 -9.87 -9.34 -6.53
N VAL A 157 -10.22 -8.48 -5.56
CA VAL A 157 -11.59 -7.95 -5.45
C VAL A 157 -11.94 -7.08 -6.66
N ARG A 158 -11.05 -6.17 -7.08
CA ARG A 158 -11.27 -5.31 -8.25
C ARG A 158 -11.39 -6.09 -9.56
N ALA A 159 -10.56 -7.13 -9.73
CA ALA A 159 -10.62 -7.98 -10.91
C ALA A 159 -11.94 -8.74 -11.01
N ALA A 160 -12.52 -9.16 -9.87
CA ALA A 160 -13.83 -9.82 -9.81
C ALA A 160 -14.99 -8.87 -10.14
N GLU A 161 -14.85 -7.57 -9.92
CA GLU A 161 -15.85 -6.54 -10.28
C GLU A 161 -15.90 -6.28 -11.80
N ASN A 162 -14.91 -6.76 -12.55
CA ASN A 162 -14.78 -6.65 -14.01
C ASN A 162 -14.97 -5.20 -14.52
N ASP A 163 -14.50 -4.20 -13.75
CA ASP A 163 -14.64 -2.79 -14.09
C ASP A 163 -13.66 -2.41 -15.21
N PRO A 164 -14.13 -2.00 -16.40
CA PRO A 164 -13.28 -1.59 -17.52
C PRO A 164 -12.35 -0.41 -17.19
N ALA A 165 -12.70 0.41 -16.19
CA ALA A 165 -11.86 1.51 -15.72
C ALA A 165 -10.54 1.04 -15.08
N HIS A 166 -10.44 -0.23 -14.70
CA HIS A 166 -9.28 -0.84 -14.09
C HIS A 166 -8.38 -1.62 -15.08
N GLY A 167 -8.48 -1.37 -16.39
CA GLY A 167 -7.50 -1.83 -17.38
C GLY A 167 -7.72 -3.26 -17.93
N GLY A 168 -8.79 -3.98 -17.54
CA GLY A 168 -9.11 -5.32 -18.01
C GLY A 168 -8.46 -6.44 -17.17
N GLU A 169 -8.53 -7.69 -17.68
CA GLU A 169 -8.02 -8.88 -16.98
C GLU A 169 -6.50 -8.81 -16.76
N PRO A 170 -5.99 -8.79 -15.52
CA PRO A 170 -4.54 -8.77 -15.25
C PRO A 170 -3.82 -10.03 -15.77
N LEU A 171 -4.44 -11.19 -15.59
CA LEU A 171 -3.99 -12.49 -16.08
C LEU A 171 -5.19 -13.21 -16.70
N ARG A 172 -4.97 -13.88 -17.85
CA ARG A 172 -5.95 -14.76 -18.45
C ARG A 172 -5.91 -16.15 -17.83
N GLU A 173 -6.96 -16.95 -18.00
CA GLU A 173 -6.95 -18.34 -17.60
C GLU A 173 -5.74 -19.08 -18.18
N GLY A 174 -5.07 -19.88 -17.34
CA GLY A 174 -3.84 -20.59 -17.68
C GLY A 174 -2.55 -19.76 -17.58
N GLN A 175 -2.62 -18.44 -17.38
CA GLN A 175 -1.47 -17.61 -17.08
C GLN A 175 -1.26 -17.52 -15.57
N SER A 176 0.00 -17.37 -15.13
CA SER A 176 0.35 -17.23 -13.72
C SER A 176 1.58 -16.36 -13.53
N LEU A 177 1.62 -15.68 -12.39
CA LEU A 177 2.74 -14.87 -11.93
C LEU A 177 3.21 -15.41 -10.58
N HIS A 178 4.51 -15.57 -10.39
CA HIS A 178 5.10 -15.94 -9.10
C HIS A 178 6.01 -14.82 -8.59
N LEU A 179 5.82 -14.44 -7.32
CA LEU A 179 6.71 -13.53 -6.60
C LEU A 179 7.45 -14.33 -5.54
N HIS A 180 8.78 -14.21 -5.48
CA HIS A 180 9.63 -14.93 -4.57
C HIS A 180 10.56 -13.96 -3.82
N ALA A 181 10.24 -13.68 -2.57
CA ALA A 181 11.10 -12.90 -1.69
C ALA A 181 12.30 -13.74 -1.22
N THR A 182 13.49 -13.13 -1.27
CA THR A 182 14.74 -13.79 -0.88
C THR A 182 15.12 -13.61 0.59
N ASP A 183 14.29 -12.92 1.35
CA ASP A 183 14.50 -12.66 2.78
C ASP A 183 14.33 -13.95 3.60
N ALA A 184 15.38 -14.35 4.30
CA ALA A 184 15.50 -15.69 4.90
C ALA A 184 14.41 -16.05 5.92
N ASP A 185 13.87 -15.06 6.62
CA ASP A 185 12.94 -15.28 7.73
C ASP A 185 11.46 -15.29 7.30
N LEU A 186 11.15 -15.09 6.01
CA LEU A 186 9.78 -15.03 5.52
C LEU A 186 9.18 -16.43 5.24
N GLY A 187 10.01 -17.39 4.81
CA GLY A 187 9.52 -18.70 4.41
C GLY A 187 8.38 -18.63 3.41
N ALA A 188 7.33 -19.41 3.58
CA ALA A 188 6.16 -19.41 2.69
C ALA A 188 5.42 -18.06 2.64
N ALA A 189 5.53 -17.23 3.67
CA ALA A 189 4.94 -15.90 3.68
C ALA A 189 5.64 -14.91 2.72
N GLY A 190 6.81 -15.25 2.20
CA GLY A 190 7.56 -14.48 1.20
C GLY A 190 7.34 -14.94 -0.24
N GLU A 191 6.39 -15.85 -0.49
CA GLU A 191 6.12 -16.37 -1.83
C GLU A 191 4.63 -16.32 -2.17
N TRP A 192 4.30 -15.89 -3.39
CA TRP A 192 2.93 -15.79 -3.88
C TRP A 192 2.87 -16.35 -5.29
N THR A 193 1.94 -17.25 -5.54
CA THR A 193 1.58 -17.69 -6.90
C THR A 193 0.20 -17.16 -7.24
N ILE A 194 0.12 -16.28 -8.22
CA ILE A 194 -1.10 -15.60 -8.68
C ILE A 194 -1.55 -16.28 -9.97
N PHE A 195 -2.83 -16.63 -10.06
CA PHE A 195 -3.42 -17.36 -11.18
C PHE A 195 -4.50 -16.52 -11.87
N GLY A 196 -4.49 -16.49 -13.19
CA GLY A 196 -5.64 -16.06 -13.98
C GLY A 196 -6.79 -17.05 -13.87
N ARG A 197 -8.02 -16.55 -13.75
CA ARG A 197 -9.27 -17.31 -13.68
C ARG A 197 -10.27 -16.72 -14.67
N ASP A 198 -11.33 -17.48 -15.00
CA ASP A 198 -12.43 -17.02 -15.87
C ASP A 198 -13.07 -15.70 -15.40
N ALA A 199 -13.06 -15.44 -14.08
CA ALA A 199 -13.66 -14.26 -13.47
C ALA A 199 -12.65 -13.55 -12.54
N GLY A 200 -11.53 -13.08 -13.09
CA GLY A 200 -10.53 -12.31 -12.36
C GLY A 200 -9.26 -13.09 -12.03
N ILE A 201 -8.75 -12.93 -10.84
CA ILE A 201 -7.53 -13.61 -10.36
C ILE A 201 -7.76 -14.27 -9.00
N ASP A 202 -6.88 -15.22 -8.68
CA ASP A 202 -6.76 -15.82 -7.34
C ASP A 202 -5.27 -15.92 -7.00
N PHE A 203 -4.91 -16.07 -5.72
CA PHE A 203 -3.53 -16.29 -5.34
C PHE A 203 -3.38 -17.22 -4.13
N GLU A 204 -2.26 -17.90 -4.07
CA GLU A 204 -1.86 -18.77 -2.96
C GLU A 204 -0.48 -18.35 -2.46
N GLN A 205 -0.26 -18.43 -1.15
CA GLN A 205 1.07 -18.26 -0.56
C GLN A 205 1.84 -19.58 -0.62
N GLY A 206 3.07 -19.53 -1.10
CA GLY A 206 3.98 -20.66 -1.21
C GLY A 206 4.63 -20.78 -2.58
N HIS A 207 5.60 -21.68 -2.66
CA HIS A 207 6.38 -21.92 -3.87
C HIS A 207 5.54 -22.54 -4.98
N GLY A 208 5.65 -22.02 -6.21
CA GLY A 208 4.94 -22.54 -7.37
C GLY A 208 5.67 -22.25 -8.68
N LYS A 209 5.35 -23.05 -9.72
CA LYS A 209 5.75 -22.74 -11.09
C LYS A 209 4.75 -21.76 -11.69
N ALA A 210 5.26 -20.78 -12.44
CA ALA A 210 4.43 -19.77 -13.08
C ALA A 210 4.89 -19.47 -14.51
N THR A 211 4.04 -18.78 -15.28
CA THR A 211 4.36 -18.30 -16.62
C THR A 211 5.48 -17.25 -16.58
N VAL A 212 5.46 -16.38 -15.56
CA VAL A 212 6.53 -15.45 -15.25
C VAL A 212 6.78 -15.45 -13.73
N ALA A 213 8.04 -15.33 -13.33
CA ALA A 213 8.42 -15.23 -11.92
C ALA A 213 9.38 -14.07 -11.70
N LEU A 214 9.21 -13.34 -10.60
CA LEU A 214 10.12 -12.32 -10.12
C LEU A 214 10.74 -12.77 -8.80
N ARG A 215 12.06 -12.55 -8.64
CA ARG A 215 12.80 -12.93 -7.46
C ARG A 215 13.71 -11.79 -6.98
N GLY A 216 13.67 -11.51 -5.69
CA GLY A 216 14.48 -10.50 -5.01
C GLY A 216 13.99 -10.18 -3.61
N PRO A 217 14.54 -9.18 -2.92
CA PRO A 217 14.06 -8.77 -1.60
C PRO A 217 12.57 -8.39 -1.60
N ALA A 218 11.87 -8.68 -0.52
CA ALA A 218 10.44 -8.39 -0.37
C ALA A 218 10.13 -6.89 -0.57
N ARG A 219 11.00 -6.00 -0.06
CA ARG A 219 10.93 -4.56 -0.31
C ARG A 219 10.89 -4.24 -1.80
N ASP A 220 11.81 -4.81 -2.57
CA ASP A 220 11.96 -4.48 -3.98
C ASP A 220 10.82 -5.09 -4.82
N LEU A 221 10.35 -6.28 -4.46
CA LEU A 221 9.13 -6.86 -5.04
C LEU A 221 7.91 -5.99 -4.77
N LEU A 222 7.76 -5.46 -3.53
CA LEU A 222 6.67 -4.53 -3.20
C LEU A 222 6.76 -3.26 -4.04
N LEU A 223 7.94 -2.63 -4.12
CA LEU A 223 8.14 -1.40 -4.90
C LEU A 223 7.88 -1.62 -6.40
N ALA A 224 8.30 -2.77 -6.95
CA ALA A 224 8.05 -3.12 -8.34
C ALA A 224 6.56 -3.30 -8.63
N ILE A 225 5.83 -4.08 -7.80
CA ILE A 225 4.41 -4.39 -8.06
C ILE A 225 3.52 -3.15 -7.93
N VAL A 226 3.91 -2.17 -7.10
CA VAL A 226 3.21 -0.89 -6.97
C VAL A 226 3.84 0.22 -7.84
N ARG A 227 4.76 -0.11 -8.76
CA ARG A 227 5.37 0.76 -9.78
C ARG A 227 6.19 1.93 -9.20
N ARG A 228 6.94 1.70 -8.11
CA ARG A 228 7.89 2.66 -7.53
C ARG A 228 9.32 2.46 -8.02
N GLY A 229 9.53 1.49 -8.91
CA GLY A 229 10.76 1.22 -9.65
C GLY A 229 10.51 0.13 -10.68
N SER A 230 11.28 0.11 -11.77
CA SER A 230 11.27 -1.04 -12.67
C SER A 230 11.95 -2.25 -12.01
N ALA A 231 11.61 -3.46 -12.44
CA ALA A 231 12.27 -4.65 -11.94
C ALA A 231 13.79 -4.59 -12.16
N ALA A 232 14.24 -3.99 -13.27
CA ALA A 232 15.65 -3.81 -13.59
C ALA A 232 16.34 -2.82 -12.65
N ASP A 233 15.73 -1.64 -12.39
CA ASP A 233 16.28 -0.63 -11.48
C ASP A 233 16.38 -1.13 -10.04
N LEU A 234 15.46 -2.02 -9.63
CA LEU A 234 15.41 -2.65 -8.31
C LEU A 234 16.26 -3.94 -8.23
N GLY A 235 16.92 -4.33 -9.33
CA GLY A 235 17.79 -5.51 -9.36
C GLY A 235 17.05 -6.84 -9.20
N LEU A 236 15.77 -6.89 -9.54
CA LEU A 236 14.98 -8.13 -9.50
C LEU A 236 15.34 -9.06 -10.66
N GLU A 237 15.40 -10.36 -10.36
CA GLU A 237 15.54 -11.40 -11.37
C GLU A 237 14.15 -11.73 -11.95
N ILE A 238 14.03 -11.73 -13.30
CA ILE A 238 12.81 -12.13 -13.99
C ILE A 238 13.06 -13.45 -14.72
N PHE A 239 12.15 -14.39 -14.62
CA PHE A 239 12.17 -15.69 -15.28
C PHE A 239 10.89 -15.92 -16.06
N GLY A 240 10.97 -16.40 -17.30
CA GLY A 240 9.81 -16.73 -18.13
C GLY A 240 9.35 -15.58 -19.03
N ASP A 241 8.04 -15.37 -19.12
CA ASP A 241 7.43 -14.39 -20.04
C ASP A 241 7.39 -12.98 -19.42
N GLU A 242 8.44 -12.19 -19.68
CA GLU A 242 8.57 -10.81 -19.19
C GLU A 242 7.44 -9.89 -19.69
N ALA A 243 6.91 -10.12 -20.91
CA ALA A 243 5.81 -9.33 -21.45
C ALA A 243 4.51 -9.52 -20.64
N LEU A 244 4.36 -10.68 -19.97
CA LEU A 244 3.25 -10.90 -19.05
C LEU A 244 3.38 -10.04 -17.79
N TRP A 245 4.60 -9.82 -17.27
CA TRP A 245 4.83 -8.89 -16.17
C TRP A 245 4.45 -7.46 -16.54
N ASP A 246 4.84 -6.98 -17.70
CA ASP A 246 4.44 -5.65 -18.19
C ASP A 246 2.92 -5.53 -18.34
N THR A 247 2.28 -6.59 -18.82
CA THR A 247 0.82 -6.65 -18.92
C THR A 247 0.16 -6.57 -17.54
N TRP A 248 0.69 -7.29 -16.55
CA TRP A 248 0.24 -7.23 -15.16
C TRP A 248 0.30 -5.79 -14.65
N LEU A 249 1.45 -5.14 -14.75
CA LEU A 249 1.63 -3.76 -14.29
C LEU A 249 0.66 -2.79 -15.00
N ALA A 250 0.46 -2.93 -16.29
CA ALA A 250 -0.45 -2.06 -17.05
C ALA A 250 -1.92 -2.19 -16.61
N ARG A 251 -2.32 -3.37 -16.14
CA ARG A 251 -3.72 -3.70 -15.80
C ARG A 251 -4.04 -3.70 -14.30
N THR A 252 -3.05 -3.50 -13.46
CA THR A 252 -3.21 -3.40 -12.01
C THR A 252 -2.73 -2.05 -11.49
N PRO A 253 -3.40 -0.93 -11.82
CA PRO A 253 -3.03 0.39 -11.33
C PRO A 253 -3.11 0.47 -9.81
N PHE A 254 -2.09 1.12 -9.21
CA PHE A 254 -2.02 1.39 -7.77
C PHE A 254 -2.68 2.74 -7.47
#